data_d9491d39f424f3d32a0d9020b4475983
#
_entry.id   d9491d39f424f3d32a0d9020b4475983
#
_cell.length_a   1.000
_cell.length_b   1.000
_cell.length_c   1.000
_cell.angle_alpha   90.00
_cell.angle_beta   90.00
_cell.angle_gamma   90.00
#
_symmetry.space_group_name_H-M   'P 1'
#
loop_
_entity.id
_entity.type
_entity.pdbx_description
1 polymer ?
#
loop_
_entity_poly.entity_id
_entity_poly.type
_entity_poly.pdbx_seq_one_letter_code
_entity_poly.pdbx_strand_id
1 'polypeptide(L)'
;LLATHPYEEPAFDFYPLLNAWQQAGAGVIGELPSPETELDFLKRIKKTFEVGCLKHNKLAGREIQTVALCGGSGAFLLKDAIKNKADVFITGEMKYHDYFGHETDLLIAEIGHYESEQFTKDIFQSILKGVMPHNQIFISKVNTNPIKYL
;
A
#
# COMPACT_ATOMS: atom_id res chain seq x y z
N LEU A 1 5.67 -16.46 -27.29
CA LEU A 1 4.81 -17.14 -28.29
C LEU A 1 5.52 -17.21 -29.63
N LEU A 2 5.86 -16.07 -30.27
CA LEU A 2 6.47 -16.03 -31.60
C LEU A 2 7.78 -16.85 -31.70
N ALA A 3 8.67 -16.74 -30.70
CA ALA A 3 9.96 -17.42 -30.68
C ALA A 3 9.89 -18.95 -30.49
N THR A 4 8.74 -19.47 -30.07
CA THR A 4 8.56 -20.91 -29.74
C THR A 4 7.52 -21.60 -30.62
N HIS A 5 6.85 -20.84 -31.46
CA HIS A 5 5.83 -21.39 -32.37
C HIS A 5 6.47 -21.98 -33.62
N PRO A 6 6.00 -23.15 -34.12
CA PRO A 6 6.58 -23.81 -35.31
C PRO A 6 6.32 -23.07 -36.63
N TYR A 7 5.36 -22.12 -36.68
CA TYR A 7 5.08 -21.31 -37.86
C TYR A 7 5.81 -19.96 -37.78
N GLU A 8 6.28 -19.46 -38.91
CA GLU A 8 6.92 -18.13 -39.00
C GLU A 8 5.94 -17.00 -38.66
N GLU A 9 4.67 -17.14 -39.05
CA GLU A 9 3.58 -16.20 -38.77
C GLU A 9 2.39 -16.93 -38.14
N PRO A 10 2.41 -17.19 -36.83
CA PRO A 10 1.27 -17.79 -36.15
C PRO A 10 0.11 -16.81 -36.00
N ALA A 11 -1.09 -17.25 -36.32
CA ALA A 11 -2.30 -16.49 -36.06
C ALA A 11 -2.64 -16.58 -34.55
N PHE A 12 -2.86 -15.43 -33.91
CA PHE A 12 -3.35 -15.35 -32.55
C PHE A 12 -4.10 -14.05 -32.28
N ASP A 13 -5.00 -14.09 -31.31
CA ASP A 13 -5.75 -12.93 -30.85
C ASP A 13 -5.59 -12.76 -29.33
N PHE A 14 -5.62 -11.51 -28.88
CA PHE A 14 -5.71 -11.18 -27.47
C PHE A 14 -7.12 -10.70 -27.11
N TYR A 15 -7.78 -11.40 -26.22
CA TYR A 15 -9.09 -11.01 -25.71
C TYR A 15 -8.93 -10.47 -24.28
N PRO A 16 -9.27 -9.19 -24.02
CA PRO A 16 -9.31 -8.68 -22.65
C PRO A 16 -10.44 -9.39 -21.89
N LEU A 17 -10.08 -9.98 -20.75
CA LEU A 17 -11.07 -10.58 -19.84
C LEU A 17 -11.64 -9.51 -18.92
N LEU A 18 -12.95 -9.47 -18.75
CA LEU A 18 -13.63 -8.60 -17.79
C LEU A 18 -13.59 -9.14 -16.36
N ASN A 19 -13.08 -10.35 -16.19
CA ASN A 19 -12.93 -10.97 -14.88
C ASN A 19 -11.89 -10.21 -14.05
N ALA A 20 -12.29 -9.70 -12.89
CA ALA A 20 -11.37 -9.10 -11.95
C ALA A 20 -10.46 -10.19 -11.33
N TRP A 21 -9.15 -10.00 -11.40
CA TRP A 21 -8.20 -10.83 -10.65
C TRP A 21 -8.10 -10.30 -9.24
N GLN A 22 -8.68 -11.02 -8.28
CA GLN A 22 -8.74 -10.58 -6.88
C GLN A 22 -7.50 -10.93 -6.05
N GLN A 23 -6.60 -11.74 -6.57
CA GLN A 23 -5.42 -12.23 -5.83
C GLN A 23 -4.18 -11.34 -5.96
N ALA A 24 -4.19 -10.36 -6.85
CA ALA A 24 -3.10 -9.40 -7.03
C ALA A 24 -3.65 -8.03 -7.36
N GLY A 25 -3.10 -6.99 -6.75
CA GLY A 25 -3.48 -5.61 -6.96
C GLY A 25 -2.39 -4.67 -6.46
N ALA A 26 -2.53 -3.38 -6.76
CA ALA A 26 -1.61 -2.35 -6.28
C ALA A 26 -1.82 -1.99 -4.81
N GLY A 27 -2.95 -2.34 -4.22
CA GLY A 27 -3.28 -2.12 -2.82
C GLY A 27 -3.99 -3.31 -2.21
N VAL A 28 -4.27 -3.22 -0.92
CA VAL A 28 -4.97 -4.22 -0.14
C VAL A 28 -6.05 -3.57 0.71
N ILE A 29 -7.15 -4.29 0.92
CA ILE A 29 -8.18 -3.92 1.89
C ILE A 29 -8.37 -5.09 2.86
N GLY A 30 -8.58 -4.78 4.13
CA GLY A 30 -8.77 -5.77 5.18
C GLY A 30 -9.49 -5.17 6.38
N GLU A 31 -9.86 -6.03 7.32
CA GLU A 31 -10.57 -5.65 8.54
C GLU A 31 -9.68 -5.85 9.77
N LEU A 32 -9.79 -4.94 10.72
CA LEU A 32 -9.18 -5.10 12.04
C LEU A 32 -9.96 -6.13 12.86
N PRO A 33 -9.29 -6.86 13.77
CA PRO A 33 -9.98 -7.80 14.67
C PRO A 33 -11.01 -7.13 15.58
N SER A 34 -10.80 -5.86 15.90
CA SER A 34 -11.73 -5.00 16.67
C SER A 34 -11.59 -3.55 16.21
N PRO A 35 -12.68 -2.77 16.24
CA PRO A 35 -12.63 -1.34 15.92
C PRO A 35 -11.71 -0.57 16.86
N GLU A 36 -11.08 0.48 16.33
CA GLU A 36 -10.23 1.43 17.08
C GLU A 36 -10.68 2.86 16.81
N THR A 37 -10.44 3.78 17.74
CA THR A 37 -10.65 5.21 17.45
C THR A 37 -9.68 5.69 16.37
N GLU A 38 -10.07 6.69 15.56
CA GLU A 38 -9.19 7.28 14.52
C GLU A 38 -7.83 7.66 15.10
N LEU A 39 -7.80 8.27 16.28
CA LEU A 39 -6.57 8.75 16.89
C LEU A 39 -5.65 7.60 17.35
N ASP A 40 -6.21 6.55 17.95
CA ASP A 40 -5.42 5.41 18.41
C ASP A 40 -4.90 4.61 17.21
N PHE A 41 -5.72 4.47 16.17
CA PHE A 41 -5.29 3.89 14.90
C PHE A 41 -4.11 4.66 14.30
N LEU A 42 -4.20 6.01 14.18
CA LEU A 42 -3.10 6.83 13.66
C LEU A 42 -1.82 6.69 14.50
N LYS A 43 -1.92 6.65 15.83
CA LYS A 43 -0.78 6.40 16.70
C LYS A 43 -0.17 5.02 16.46
N ARG A 44 -1.02 3.99 16.28
CA ARG A 44 -0.59 2.62 16.02
C ARG A 44 0.16 2.52 14.69
N ILE A 45 -0.39 3.05 13.58
CA ILE A 45 0.28 3.02 12.29
C ILE A 45 1.58 3.83 12.31
N LYS A 46 1.60 4.99 12.98
CA LYS A 46 2.81 5.79 13.16
C LYS A 46 3.93 4.97 13.81
N LYS A 47 3.60 4.18 14.83
CA LYS A 47 4.55 3.28 15.50
C LYS A 47 4.93 2.08 14.62
N THR A 48 3.96 1.45 13.95
CA THR A 48 4.17 0.25 13.14
C THR A 48 5.06 0.51 11.92
N PHE A 49 4.88 1.66 11.27
CA PHE A 49 5.66 2.06 10.10
C PHE A 49 6.88 2.93 10.45
N GLU A 50 7.15 3.16 11.75
CA GLU A 50 8.27 3.99 12.23
C GLU A 50 8.26 5.40 11.64
N VAL A 51 7.06 6.01 11.55
CA VAL A 51 6.83 7.28 10.87
C VAL A 51 7.17 8.45 11.78
N GLY A 52 8.07 9.33 11.35
CA GLY A 52 8.41 10.56 12.07
C GLY A 52 7.29 11.59 12.06
N CYS A 53 6.68 11.79 10.88
CA CYS A 53 5.57 12.73 10.67
C CYS A 53 4.47 12.06 9.83
N LEU A 54 3.22 12.10 10.29
CA LEU A 54 2.05 11.57 9.59
C LEU A 54 1.11 12.73 9.28
N LYS A 55 0.61 12.79 8.03
CA LYS A 55 -0.42 13.75 7.63
C LYS A 55 -1.77 13.02 7.54
N HIS A 56 -2.83 13.72 7.90
CA HIS A 56 -4.19 13.19 7.79
C HIS A 56 -5.20 14.29 7.53
N ASN A 57 -6.37 13.94 6.99
CA ASN A 57 -7.51 14.84 6.90
C ASN A 57 -8.19 15.02 8.27
N LYS A 58 -9.27 15.79 8.33
CA LYS A 58 -10.00 16.06 9.57
C LYS A 58 -10.53 14.76 10.19
N LEU A 59 -10.27 14.56 11.49
CA LEU A 59 -10.89 13.48 12.25
C LEU A 59 -12.39 13.73 12.40
N ALA A 60 -13.19 12.71 12.11
CA ALA A 60 -14.64 12.76 12.15
C ALA A 60 -15.23 12.11 13.42
N GLY A 61 -14.39 11.52 14.29
CA GLY A 61 -14.79 10.81 15.50
C GLY A 61 -15.36 9.42 15.20
N ARG A 62 -14.94 8.81 14.10
CA ARG A 62 -15.34 7.46 13.70
C ARG A 62 -14.50 6.38 14.35
N GLU A 63 -15.02 5.16 14.35
CA GLU A 63 -14.23 3.97 14.59
C GLU A 63 -13.66 3.46 13.26
N ILE A 64 -12.44 2.95 13.30
CA ILE A 64 -11.73 2.34 12.17
C ILE A 64 -11.82 0.82 12.33
N GLN A 65 -12.40 0.15 11.36
CA GLN A 65 -12.43 -1.30 11.25
C GLN A 65 -11.93 -1.76 9.88
N THR A 66 -12.40 -1.15 8.80
CA THR A 66 -11.99 -1.50 7.44
C THR A 66 -10.85 -0.60 6.99
N VAL A 67 -9.72 -1.19 6.68
CA VAL A 67 -8.47 -0.50 6.33
C VAL A 67 -8.11 -0.78 4.88
N ALA A 68 -7.94 0.26 4.07
CA ALA A 68 -7.32 0.18 2.75
C ALA A 68 -5.89 0.72 2.80
N LEU A 69 -4.98 0.06 2.08
CA LEU A 69 -3.56 0.42 2.09
C LEU A 69 -2.96 0.31 0.68
N CYS A 70 -2.18 1.32 0.29
CA CYS A 70 -1.31 1.29 -0.88
C CYS A 70 -0.03 2.06 -0.58
N GLY A 71 1.11 1.38 -0.57
CA GLY A 71 2.43 2.00 -0.38
C GLY A 71 2.83 2.91 -1.54
N GLY A 72 3.86 3.73 -1.34
CA GLY A 72 4.33 4.68 -2.33
C GLY A 72 3.27 5.71 -2.75
N SER A 73 3.21 6.04 -4.02
CA SER A 73 2.26 7.01 -4.59
C SER A 73 0.89 6.38 -4.86
N GLY A 74 0.18 5.98 -3.80
CA GLY A 74 -1.08 5.23 -3.88
C GLY A 74 -2.36 6.05 -4.09
N ALA A 75 -2.29 7.36 -4.22
CA ALA A 75 -3.46 8.26 -4.29
C ALA A 75 -4.50 7.85 -5.37
N PHE A 76 -4.08 7.18 -6.44
CA PHE A 76 -4.98 6.72 -7.51
C PHE A 76 -5.99 5.66 -7.04
N LEU A 77 -5.75 4.98 -5.92
CA LEU A 77 -6.67 4.00 -5.32
C LEU A 77 -7.65 4.61 -4.31
N LEU A 78 -7.59 5.91 -4.03
CA LEU A 78 -8.50 6.56 -3.08
C LEU A 78 -9.97 6.29 -3.41
N LYS A 79 -10.35 6.40 -4.69
CA LYS A 79 -11.73 6.14 -5.14
C LYS A 79 -12.14 4.67 -4.95
N ASP A 80 -11.21 3.76 -5.11
CA ASP A 80 -11.47 2.33 -4.87
C ASP A 80 -11.62 2.04 -3.38
N ALA A 81 -10.83 2.67 -2.51
CA ALA A 81 -10.98 2.59 -1.06
C ALA A 81 -12.37 3.09 -0.62
N ILE A 82 -12.82 4.25 -1.13
CA ILE A 82 -14.15 4.80 -0.85
C ILE A 82 -15.24 3.85 -1.35
N LYS A 83 -15.14 3.36 -2.58
CA LYS A 83 -16.10 2.42 -3.19
C LYS A 83 -16.25 1.13 -2.38
N ASN A 84 -15.16 0.65 -1.81
CA ASN A 84 -15.12 -0.53 -0.95
C ASN A 84 -15.41 -0.21 0.53
N LYS A 85 -15.85 1.03 0.83
CA LYS A 85 -16.28 1.46 2.17
C LYS A 85 -15.18 1.29 3.24
N ALA A 86 -13.93 1.57 2.87
CA ALA A 86 -12.86 1.63 3.86
C ALA A 86 -13.09 2.80 4.83
N ASP A 87 -12.82 2.61 6.10
CA ASP A 87 -12.87 3.66 7.12
C ASP A 87 -11.62 4.54 7.06
N VAL A 88 -10.50 3.95 6.62
CA VAL A 88 -9.23 4.64 6.45
C VAL A 88 -8.50 4.17 5.20
N PHE A 89 -7.82 5.11 4.54
CA PHE A 89 -6.88 4.83 3.45
C PHE A 89 -5.47 5.26 3.85
N ILE A 90 -4.54 4.30 3.92
CA ILE A 90 -3.13 4.53 4.22
C ILE A 90 -2.35 4.54 2.90
N THR A 91 -1.54 5.58 2.70
CA THR A 91 -0.67 5.68 1.51
C THR A 91 0.64 6.40 1.82
N GLY A 92 1.64 6.23 0.97
CA GLY A 92 2.92 6.93 1.11
C GLY A 92 2.84 8.40 0.71
N GLU A 93 2.09 8.73 -0.34
CA GLU A 93 2.01 10.09 -0.89
C GLU A 93 0.62 10.46 -1.33
N MET A 94 0.22 11.70 -0.97
CA MET A 94 -1.00 12.36 -1.41
C MET A 94 -0.69 13.81 -1.82
N LYS A 95 -1.26 14.28 -2.92
CA LYS A 95 -1.20 15.69 -3.29
C LYS A 95 -2.17 16.49 -2.42
N TYR A 96 -1.85 17.77 -2.18
CA TYR A 96 -2.70 18.66 -1.42
C TYR A 96 -4.17 18.64 -1.86
N HIS A 97 -4.44 18.64 -3.16
CA HIS A 97 -5.80 18.64 -3.70
C HIS A 97 -6.55 17.31 -3.52
N ASP A 98 -5.84 16.20 -3.31
CA ASP A 98 -6.47 14.88 -3.14
C ASP A 98 -7.10 14.70 -1.75
N TYR A 99 -6.88 15.66 -0.82
CA TYR A 99 -7.53 15.65 0.50
C TYR A 99 -8.92 16.26 0.49
N PHE A 100 -9.25 17.11 -0.51
CA PHE A 100 -10.52 17.84 -0.53
C PHE A 100 -11.69 16.96 -0.96
N GLY A 101 -12.85 17.21 -0.32
CA GLY A 101 -14.10 16.57 -0.66
C GLY A 101 -14.28 15.15 -0.11
N HIS A 102 -13.35 14.69 0.74
CA HIS A 102 -13.35 13.34 1.32
C HIS A 102 -13.43 13.34 2.85
N GLU A 103 -13.73 14.50 3.47
CA GLU A 103 -13.74 14.66 4.92
C GLU A 103 -14.81 13.80 5.61
N THR A 104 -15.85 13.43 4.86
CA THR A 104 -16.94 12.57 5.35
C THR A 104 -16.85 11.14 4.83
N ASP A 105 -15.99 10.85 3.85
CA ASP A 105 -15.92 9.54 3.20
C ASP A 105 -15.09 8.57 4.03
N LEU A 106 -13.82 8.93 4.29
CA LEU A 106 -12.91 8.10 5.07
C LEU A 106 -11.78 8.97 5.67
N LEU A 107 -11.05 8.38 6.62
CA LEU A 107 -9.80 8.95 7.11
C LEU A 107 -8.69 8.69 6.07
N ILE A 108 -7.97 9.73 5.68
CA ILE A 108 -6.75 9.61 4.87
C ILE A 108 -5.55 9.70 5.80
N ALA A 109 -4.62 8.76 5.69
CA ALA A 109 -3.38 8.73 6.45
C ALA A 109 -2.18 8.64 5.49
N GLU A 110 -1.46 9.75 5.31
CA GLU A 110 -0.22 9.81 4.51
C GLU A 110 0.98 9.60 5.43
N ILE A 111 1.70 8.50 5.22
CA ILE A 111 2.77 8.05 6.12
C ILE A 111 4.19 8.29 5.58
N GLY A 112 4.33 8.78 4.36
CA GLY A 112 5.61 8.96 3.67
C GLY A 112 5.93 7.82 2.72
N HIS A 113 6.54 8.16 1.58
CA HIS A 113 6.86 7.18 0.53
C HIS A 113 7.85 6.15 1.07
N TYR A 114 9.00 6.61 1.56
CA TYR A 114 10.03 5.74 2.12
C TYR A 114 9.49 4.89 3.28
N GLU A 115 8.75 5.50 4.19
CA GLU A 115 8.20 4.85 5.38
C GLU A 115 7.22 3.73 5.01
N SER A 116 6.46 3.91 3.92
CA SER A 116 5.53 2.88 3.44
C SER A 116 6.22 1.69 2.77
N GLU A 117 7.46 1.83 2.30
CA GLU A 117 8.17 0.85 1.49
C GLU A 117 9.45 0.29 2.17
N GLN A 118 9.92 0.90 3.26
CA GLN A 118 11.20 0.55 3.89
C GLN A 118 11.32 -0.92 4.32
N PHE A 119 10.20 -1.60 4.57
CA PHE A 119 10.16 -3.00 4.99
C PHE A 119 10.24 -4.01 3.82
N THR A 120 10.25 -3.54 2.57
CA THR A 120 10.36 -4.40 1.38
C THR A 120 11.63 -5.25 1.41
N LYS A 121 12.74 -4.74 1.95
CA LYS A 121 13.99 -5.48 2.14
C LYS A 121 13.83 -6.70 3.07
N ASP A 122 12.98 -6.59 4.10
CA ASP A 122 12.71 -7.68 5.05
C ASP A 122 11.85 -8.77 4.39
N ILE A 123 10.89 -8.35 3.56
CA ILE A 123 10.07 -9.26 2.74
C ILE A 123 10.97 -10.05 1.78
N PHE A 124 11.85 -9.36 1.04
CA PHE A 124 12.80 -10.02 0.14
C PHE A 124 13.73 -10.97 0.87
N GLN A 125 14.26 -10.56 2.04
CA GLN A 125 15.10 -11.44 2.84
C GLN A 125 14.35 -12.72 3.24
N SER A 126 13.09 -12.58 3.65
CA SER A 126 12.25 -13.72 4.04
C SER A 126 12.03 -14.68 2.88
N ILE A 127 11.69 -14.15 1.69
CA ILE A 127 11.50 -14.95 0.47
C ILE A 127 12.78 -15.68 0.09
N LEU A 128 13.90 -14.95 0.06
CA LEU A 128 15.20 -15.51 -0.31
C LEU A 128 15.68 -16.59 0.66
N LYS A 129 15.44 -16.44 1.97
CA LYS A 129 15.71 -17.49 2.97
C LYS A 129 14.91 -18.74 2.70
N GLY A 130 13.68 -18.63 2.22
CA GLY A 130 12.85 -19.77 1.86
C GLY A 130 13.38 -20.56 0.65
N VAL A 131 13.90 -19.84 -0.37
CA VAL A 131 14.38 -20.49 -1.60
C VAL A 131 15.87 -20.82 -1.57
N MET A 132 16.65 -20.16 -0.72
CA MET A 132 18.10 -20.36 -0.56
C MET A 132 18.50 -20.52 0.91
N PRO A 133 18.05 -21.57 1.61
CA PRO A 133 18.18 -21.67 3.07
C PRO A 133 19.62 -21.80 3.56
N HIS A 134 20.55 -22.24 2.70
CA HIS A 134 21.96 -22.40 3.04
C HIS A 134 22.82 -21.17 2.74
N ASN A 135 22.25 -20.12 2.12
CA ASN A 135 22.98 -18.91 1.77
C ASN A 135 22.88 -17.86 2.90
N GLN A 136 23.99 -17.13 3.09
CA GLN A 136 23.96 -15.96 3.96
C GLN A 136 23.31 -14.78 3.21
N ILE A 137 22.26 -14.21 3.80
CA ILE A 137 21.52 -13.08 3.22
C ILE A 137 21.56 -11.92 4.20
N PHE A 138 22.18 -10.83 3.79
CA PHE A 138 22.37 -9.63 4.58
C PHE A 138 21.43 -8.51 4.12
N ILE A 139 20.86 -7.78 5.08
CA ILE A 139 20.10 -6.55 4.81
C ILE A 139 21.04 -5.36 4.92
N SER A 140 21.03 -4.48 3.91
CA SER A 140 21.76 -3.21 3.98
C SER A 140 21.21 -2.33 5.12
N LYS A 141 22.10 -1.74 5.90
CA LYS A 141 21.77 -0.78 6.97
C LYS A 141 21.78 0.68 6.48
N VAL A 142 22.05 0.90 5.20
CA VAL A 142 22.08 2.25 4.62
C VAL A 142 20.66 2.79 4.57
N ASN A 143 20.45 3.96 5.20
CA ASN A 143 19.18 4.70 5.08
C ASN A 143 19.25 5.58 3.83
N THR A 144 18.43 5.27 2.85
CA THR A 144 18.34 5.97 1.56
C THR A 144 17.26 7.05 1.53
N ASN A 145 16.55 7.30 2.65
CA ASN A 145 15.52 8.34 2.70
C ASN A 145 16.13 9.74 2.52
N PRO A 146 15.83 10.45 1.42
CA PRO A 146 16.32 11.80 1.19
C PRO A 146 15.55 12.86 1.99
N ILE A 147 14.36 12.52 2.50
CA ILE A 147 13.48 13.45 3.24
C ILE A 147 13.89 13.45 4.71
N LYS A 148 14.00 14.66 5.26
CA LYS A 148 14.25 14.89 6.67
C LYS A 148 13.14 15.77 7.25
N TYR A 149 12.78 15.49 8.48
CA TYR A 149 11.80 16.26 9.23
C TYR A 149 12.53 17.03 10.32
N LEU A 150 12.15 18.29 10.51
CA LEU A 150 12.71 19.18 11.54
C LEU A 150 11.90 19.08 12.83
#